data_6a7734596c3c049db7abb77c27084989
#
_entry.id   6a7734596c3c049db7abb77c27084989
#
_cell.length_a   1.000
_cell.length_b   1.000
_cell.length_c   1.000
_cell.angle_alpha   90.00
_cell.angle_beta   90.00
_cell.angle_gamma   90.00
#
_symmetry.space_group_name_H-M   'P 1'
#
loop_
_entity.id
_entity.type
_entity.pdbx_description
1 polymer ?
#
loop_
_entity_poly.entity_id
_entity_poly.type
_entity_poly.pdbx_seq_one_letter_code
_entity_poly.pdbx_strand_id
1 'polypeptide(L)'
;MLERARGLSPHALRALAELERQVVEADGGRLKLEWGTLEARSGSQVEDLLWWQGEQLLGFLGLYAFGASCLELVGMVAPAARRRGIATALLDAALPLCRQRNYPRALLVVPGASVAGSRLAQDRGATLDHSEHALVLLDRPSSGPEDPQVGLRRAVPADAAVVTALLEAAFGHPAPGLYEQLASENERTLLVEAAGTPVGTIRLTRRGDAAGVYGFAVDPDWQGRGIGRDVLRRVCHQLRGEGARRIGLEVAVDNESALGLYTSVGFTIVTTEDYYALTLGALE
;
A
#
# COMPACT_ATOMS: atom_id res chain seq x y z
N MET A 1 13.99 -17.78 17.22
CA MET A 1 13.05 -17.41 18.32
C MET A 1 12.02 -16.43 17.71
N LEU A 2 10.74 -16.60 18.03
CA LEU A 2 9.68 -15.68 17.63
C LEU A 2 9.57 -14.52 18.61
N GLU A 3 9.67 -13.30 18.11
CA GLU A 3 9.42 -12.05 18.82
C GLU A 3 8.10 -11.45 18.37
N ARG A 4 7.31 -10.91 19.31
CA ARG A 4 6.09 -10.13 19.07
C ARG A 4 6.38 -8.68 19.40
N ALA A 5 6.61 -7.86 18.37
CA ALA A 5 7.01 -6.47 18.53
C ALA A 5 5.80 -5.53 18.58
N ARG A 6 5.85 -4.56 19.49
CA ARG A 6 4.88 -3.45 19.57
C ARG A 6 5.39 -2.19 18.86
N GLY A 7 6.58 -2.24 18.34
CA GLY A 7 7.26 -1.20 17.57
C GLY A 7 8.63 -1.75 17.21
N LEU A 8 9.22 -1.23 16.17
CA LEU A 8 10.49 -1.73 15.66
C LEU A 8 11.65 -0.85 16.12
N SER A 9 12.61 -1.46 16.81
CA SER A 9 13.84 -0.75 17.16
C SER A 9 14.66 -0.40 15.92
N PRO A 10 15.58 0.58 15.98
CA PRO A 10 16.50 0.87 14.88
C PRO A 10 17.30 -0.35 14.41
N HIS A 11 17.59 -1.29 15.31
CA HIS A 11 18.24 -2.55 14.97
C HIS A 11 17.30 -3.44 14.15
N ALA A 12 16.05 -3.62 14.58
CA ALA A 12 15.05 -4.42 13.87
C ALA A 12 14.73 -3.85 12.49
N LEU A 13 14.61 -2.52 12.36
CA LEU A 13 14.40 -1.86 11.07
C LEU A 13 15.56 -2.10 10.09
N ARG A 14 16.81 -2.04 10.57
CA ARG A 14 17.99 -2.37 9.73
C ARG A 14 18.00 -3.84 9.31
N ALA A 15 17.71 -4.75 10.25
CA ALA A 15 17.65 -6.19 9.97
C ALA A 15 16.51 -6.51 8.98
N LEU A 16 15.38 -5.81 9.08
CA LEU A 16 14.24 -5.94 8.16
C LEU A 16 14.61 -5.46 6.75
N ALA A 17 15.30 -4.32 6.62
CA ALA A 17 15.77 -3.82 5.33
C ALA A 17 16.77 -4.78 4.67
N GLU A 18 17.64 -5.40 5.46
CA GLU A 18 18.57 -6.42 4.95
C GLU A 18 17.83 -7.69 4.52
N LEU A 19 16.83 -8.13 5.28
CA LEU A 19 16.00 -9.28 4.92
C LEU A 19 15.21 -9.01 3.61
N GLU A 20 14.59 -7.82 3.48
CA GLU A 20 13.91 -7.40 2.25
C GLU A 20 14.86 -7.44 1.05
N ARG A 21 16.07 -6.87 1.20
CA ARG A 21 17.09 -6.89 0.14
C ARG A 21 17.41 -8.30 -0.33
N GLN A 22 17.64 -9.24 0.61
CA GLN A 22 17.94 -10.64 0.30
C GLN A 22 16.79 -11.33 -0.42
N VAL A 23 15.55 -11.06 -0.01
CA VAL A 23 14.36 -11.65 -0.65
C VAL A 23 14.16 -11.09 -2.05
N VAL A 24 14.26 -9.77 -2.24
CA VAL A 24 14.13 -9.13 -3.55
C VAL A 24 15.27 -9.55 -4.50
N GLU A 25 16.49 -9.71 -4.01
CA GLU A 25 17.61 -10.21 -4.81
C GLU A 25 17.39 -11.65 -5.29
N ALA A 26 16.79 -12.49 -4.46
CA ALA A 26 16.56 -13.90 -4.78
C ALA A 26 15.31 -14.13 -5.64
N ASP A 27 14.23 -13.38 -5.42
CA ASP A 27 12.92 -13.64 -6.02
C ASP A 27 12.56 -12.61 -7.11
N GLY A 28 13.26 -11.48 -7.14
CA GLY A 28 12.91 -10.33 -7.98
C GLY A 28 11.70 -9.54 -7.45
N GLY A 29 11.24 -8.56 -8.23
CA GLY A 29 10.06 -7.77 -7.92
C GLY A 29 10.25 -6.81 -6.74
N ARG A 30 9.18 -6.65 -5.96
CA ARG A 30 9.16 -5.88 -4.69
C ARG A 30 8.36 -6.64 -3.64
N LEU A 31 8.48 -6.18 -2.40
CA LEU A 31 7.59 -6.58 -1.30
C LEU A 31 6.74 -5.36 -0.89
N LYS A 32 5.47 -5.58 -0.58
CA LYS A 32 4.56 -4.54 -0.09
C LYS A 32 4.85 -4.24 1.39
N LEU A 33 6.03 -3.69 1.67
CA LEU A 33 6.37 -3.20 3.01
C LEU A 33 6.06 -1.70 3.09
N GLU A 34 5.15 -1.35 3.97
CA GLU A 34 4.79 0.04 4.24
C GLU A 34 5.79 0.65 5.23
N TRP A 35 6.98 1.00 4.76
CA TRP A 35 8.09 1.49 5.57
C TRP A 35 7.72 2.69 6.44
N GLY A 36 6.90 3.62 5.93
CA GLY A 36 6.41 4.75 6.71
C GLY A 36 5.59 4.31 7.92
N THR A 37 4.73 3.31 7.74
CA THR A 37 3.95 2.70 8.81
C THR A 37 4.84 1.97 9.81
N LEU A 38 5.81 1.17 9.32
CA LEU A 38 6.73 0.41 10.17
C LEU A 38 7.56 1.34 11.08
N GLU A 39 8.03 2.46 10.56
CA GLU A 39 8.80 3.47 11.30
C GLU A 39 7.92 4.26 12.29
N ALA A 40 6.63 4.43 11.99
CA ALA A 40 5.67 5.17 12.78
C ALA A 40 4.87 4.32 13.78
N ARG A 41 5.18 3.02 13.94
CA ARG A 41 4.49 2.15 14.91
C ARG A 41 4.45 2.77 16.30
N SER A 42 3.25 2.96 16.85
CA SER A 42 3.02 3.65 18.13
C SER A 42 3.50 2.87 19.35
N GLY A 43 3.74 1.56 19.20
CA GLY A 43 4.06 0.67 20.31
C GLY A 43 2.87 0.30 21.20
N SER A 44 1.65 0.73 20.85
CA SER A 44 0.44 0.47 21.64
C SER A 44 0.02 -1.00 21.61
N GLN A 45 0.24 -1.69 20.51
CA GLN A 45 -0.14 -3.09 20.31
C GLN A 45 0.93 -3.87 19.54
N VAL A 46 0.81 -5.21 19.50
CA VAL A 46 1.72 -6.07 18.73
C VAL A 46 1.30 -6.01 17.26
N GLU A 47 2.12 -5.41 16.42
CA GLU A 47 1.83 -5.24 14.98
C GLU A 47 2.83 -5.95 14.08
N ASP A 48 3.95 -6.40 14.63
CA ASP A 48 5.01 -7.05 13.86
C ASP A 48 5.49 -8.31 14.56
N LEU A 49 5.73 -9.35 13.78
CA LEU A 49 6.25 -10.64 14.20
C LEU A 49 7.60 -10.85 13.52
N LEU A 50 8.64 -11.09 14.33
CA LEU A 50 10.00 -11.26 13.86
C LEU A 50 10.52 -12.63 14.26
N TRP A 51 11.15 -13.33 13.33
CA TRP A 51 11.80 -14.61 13.59
C TRP A 51 13.31 -14.46 13.56
N TRP A 52 13.92 -14.54 14.74
CA TRP A 52 15.36 -14.37 14.91
C TRP A 52 16.11 -15.70 15.07
N GLN A 53 17.32 -15.73 14.52
CA GLN A 53 18.34 -16.75 14.84
C GLN A 53 19.63 -16.01 15.26
N GLY A 54 19.91 -15.95 16.57
CA GLY A 54 20.90 -15.02 17.08
C GLY A 54 20.51 -13.58 16.76
N GLU A 55 21.39 -12.83 16.15
CA GLU A 55 21.14 -11.45 15.71
C GLU A 55 20.58 -11.34 14.26
N GLN A 56 20.46 -12.47 13.57
CA GLN A 56 19.96 -12.48 12.21
C GLN A 56 18.44 -12.61 12.16
N LEU A 57 17.76 -11.71 11.46
CA LEU A 57 16.35 -11.79 11.16
C LEU A 57 16.14 -12.74 9.96
N LEU A 58 15.44 -13.86 10.20
CA LEU A 58 15.16 -14.87 9.17
C LEU A 58 13.73 -14.83 8.65
N GLY A 59 12.83 -14.16 9.35
CA GLY A 59 11.44 -14.04 8.92
C GLY A 59 10.75 -12.85 9.56
N PHE A 60 9.83 -12.29 8.83
CA PHE A 60 9.01 -11.14 9.24
C PHE A 60 7.58 -11.34 8.79
N LEU A 61 6.62 -10.87 9.60
CA LEU A 61 5.22 -10.71 9.23
C LEU A 61 4.67 -9.47 9.94
N GLY A 62 4.24 -8.47 9.14
CA GLY A 62 3.61 -7.26 9.61
C GLY A 62 2.09 -7.30 9.43
N LEU A 63 1.36 -6.69 10.36
CA LEU A 63 -0.09 -6.51 10.35
C LEU A 63 -0.38 -5.05 10.02
N TYR A 64 -1.14 -4.78 8.96
CA TYR A 64 -1.46 -3.44 8.48
C TYR A 64 -2.98 -3.24 8.46
N ALA A 65 -3.43 -2.15 9.08
CA ALA A 65 -4.83 -1.75 9.12
C ALA A 65 -5.04 -0.51 8.23
N PHE A 66 -5.51 -0.71 7.01
CA PHE A 66 -5.82 0.40 6.09
C PHE A 66 -7.32 0.77 6.10
N GLY A 67 -8.11 0.05 6.88
CA GLY A 67 -9.55 0.26 7.02
C GLY A 67 -10.12 -0.56 8.16
N ALA A 68 -11.46 -0.58 8.27
CA ALA A 68 -12.16 -1.32 9.32
C ALA A 68 -12.55 -2.75 8.92
N SER A 69 -12.46 -3.11 7.63
CA SER A 69 -13.01 -4.36 7.10
C SER A 69 -12.04 -5.54 7.11
N CYS A 70 -10.73 -5.29 7.05
CA CYS A 70 -9.71 -6.33 7.02
C CYS A 70 -8.36 -5.84 7.55
N LEU A 71 -7.51 -6.79 7.93
CA LEU A 71 -6.08 -6.58 8.16
C LEU A 71 -5.28 -7.17 7.00
N GLU A 72 -4.35 -6.44 6.46
CA GLU A 72 -3.37 -7.00 5.54
C GLU A 72 -2.19 -7.61 6.31
N LEU A 73 -1.81 -8.81 5.90
CA LEU A 73 -0.68 -9.56 6.43
C LEU A 73 0.39 -9.66 5.35
N VAL A 74 1.49 -8.97 5.56
CA VAL A 74 2.64 -8.98 4.62
C VAL A 74 3.81 -9.64 5.30
N GLY A 75 4.37 -10.67 4.68
CA GLY A 75 5.46 -11.42 5.30
C GLY A 75 6.49 -11.93 4.32
N MET A 76 7.67 -12.26 4.87
CA MET A 76 8.78 -12.82 4.11
C MET A 76 9.64 -13.72 4.98
N VAL A 77 10.37 -14.63 4.32
CA VAL A 77 11.36 -15.52 4.95
C VAL A 77 12.62 -15.50 4.11
N ALA A 78 13.76 -15.34 4.79
CA ALA A 78 15.08 -15.38 4.16
C ALA A 78 15.21 -16.62 3.25
N PRO A 79 15.69 -16.47 2.02
CA PRO A 79 15.76 -17.57 1.05
C PRO A 79 16.41 -18.85 1.62
N ALA A 80 17.53 -18.70 2.32
CA ALA A 80 18.25 -19.81 2.94
C ALA A 80 17.54 -20.46 4.15
N ALA A 81 16.48 -19.81 4.69
CA ALA A 81 15.74 -20.30 5.84
C ALA A 81 14.33 -20.83 5.48
N ARG A 82 13.98 -20.86 4.19
CA ARG A 82 12.68 -21.37 3.71
C ARG A 82 12.54 -22.88 3.97
N ARG A 83 11.29 -23.37 3.91
CA ARG A 83 10.92 -24.78 4.14
C ARG A 83 11.25 -25.31 5.53
N ARG A 84 11.45 -24.41 6.51
CA ARG A 84 11.73 -24.72 7.92
C ARG A 84 10.57 -24.39 8.85
N GLY A 85 9.38 -24.14 8.32
CA GLY A 85 8.18 -23.84 9.09
C GLY A 85 8.07 -22.40 9.61
N ILE A 86 9.01 -21.50 9.27
CA ILE A 86 9.05 -20.12 9.80
C ILE A 86 7.81 -19.33 9.38
N ALA A 87 7.44 -19.34 8.08
CA ALA A 87 6.26 -18.63 7.59
C ALA A 87 4.98 -19.13 8.26
N THR A 88 4.86 -20.46 8.42
CA THR A 88 3.76 -21.12 9.13
C THR A 88 3.65 -20.62 10.58
N ALA A 89 4.77 -20.62 11.31
CA ALA A 89 4.81 -20.16 12.70
C ALA A 89 4.48 -18.67 12.86
N LEU A 90 4.94 -17.83 11.92
CA LEU A 90 4.61 -16.40 11.89
C LEU A 90 3.10 -16.21 11.67
N LEU A 91 2.52 -16.89 10.69
CA LEU A 91 1.10 -16.80 10.39
C LEU A 91 0.24 -17.33 11.55
N ASP A 92 0.60 -18.47 12.15
CA ASP A 92 -0.08 -19.01 13.32
C ASP A 92 -0.07 -18.07 14.52
N ALA A 93 1.00 -17.28 14.68
CA ALA A 93 1.10 -16.26 15.72
C ALA A 93 0.33 -14.98 15.37
N ALA A 94 0.12 -14.66 14.09
CA ALA A 94 -0.61 -13.47 13.63
C ALA A 94 -2.13 -13.64 13.74
N LEU A 95 -2.68 -14.80 13.39
CA LEU A 95 -4.13 -15.01 13.32
C LEU A 95 -4.87 -14.74 14.64
N PRO A 96 -4.37 -15.14 15.83
CA PRO A 96 -4.99 -14.76 17.10
C PRO A 96 -4.99 -13.24 17.33
N LEU A 97 -3.95 -12.53 16.89
CA LEU A 97 -3.89 -11.06 17.00
C LEU A 97 -4.95 -10.39 16.10
N CYS A 98 -5.17 -10.93 14.92
CA CYS A 98 -6.22 -10.44 14.02
C CYS A 98 -7.63 -10.62 14.65
N ARG A 99 -7.91 -11.79 15.24
CA ARG A 99 -9.17 -12.06 15.94
C ARG A 99 -9.39 -11.13 17.13
N GLN A 100 -8.37 -10.91 17.96
CA GLN A 100 -8.42 -10.01 19.12
C GLN A 100 -8.76 -8.56 18.74
N ARG A 101 -8.48 -8.16 17.50
CA ARG A 101 -8.80 -6.82 16.97
C ARG A 101 -10.17 -6.73 16.32
N ASN A 102 -10.97 -7.79 16.39
CA ASN A 102 -12.34 -7.88 15.83
C ASN A 102 -12.43 -7.60 14.33
N TYR A 103 -11.38 -7.90 13.56
CA TYR A 103 -11.48 -7.87 12.10
C TYR A 103 -12.19 -9.14 11.60
N PRO A 104 -13.16 -9.04 10.70
CA PRO A 104 -13.87 -10.20 10.18
C PRO A 104 -12.98 -11.08 9.28
N ARG A 105 -11.98 -10.49 8.65
CA ARG A 105 -11.06 -11.19 7.76
C ARG A 105 -9.65 -10.61 7.79
N ALA A 106 -8.67 -11.45 7.41
CA ALA A 106 -7.32 -11.04 7.09
C ALA A 106 -7.05 -11.28 5.60
N LEU A 107 -6.26 -10.40 4.97
CA LEU A 107 -5.77 -10.54 3.61
C LEU A 107 -4.28 -10.88 3.67
N LEU A 108 -3.90 -12.06 3.22
CA LEU A 108 -2.49 -12.40 3.03
C LEU A 108 -2.05 -11.83 1.68
N VAL A 109 -1.11 -10.90 1.72
CA VAL A 109 -0.54 -10.29 0.51
C VAL A 109 0.64 -11.13 0.05
N VAL A 110 0.53 -11.69 -1.14
CA VAL A 110 1.47 -12.65 -1.71
C VAL A 110 1.92 -12.16 -3.09
N PRO A 111 3.23 -12.04 -3.35
CA PRO A 111 3.67 -11.78 -4.73
C PRO A 111 3.12 -12.85 -5.67
N GLY A 112 2.47 -12.47 -6.78
CA GLY A 112 1.80 -13.39 -7.71
C GLY A 112 2.72 -14.46 -8.30
N ALA A 113 4.03 -14.18 -8.38
CA ALA A 113 5.05 -15.17 -8.78
C ALA A 113 5.42 -16.15 -7.65
N SER A 114 4.97 -15.95 -6.40
CA SER A 114 5.36 -16.77 -5.25
C SER A 114 4.47 -18.01 -5.09
N VAL A 115 4.78 -19.07 -5.81
CA VAL A 115 4.08 -20.36 -5.68
C VAL A 115 4.05 -20.88 -4.22
N ALA A 116 5.13 -20.63 -3.46
CA ALA A 116 5.20 -21.05 -2.07
C ALA A 116 4.26 -20.22 -1.16
N GLY A 117 4.14 -18.92 -1.43
CA GLY A 117 3.22 -18.03 -0.71
C GLY A 117 1.76 -18.38 -0.99
N SER A 118 1.40 -18.55 -2.27
CA SER A 118 0.03 -18.95 -2.67
C SER A 118 -0.37 -20.32 -2.07
N ARG A 119 0.57 -21.27 -2.06
CA ARG A 119 0.32 -22.58 -1.43
C ARG A 119 0.12 -22.44 0.09
N LEU A 120 0.95 -21.64 0.78
CA LEU A 120 0.77 -21.39 2.21
C LEU A 120 -0.60 -20.78 2.52
N ALA A 121 -1.05 -19.81 1.72
CA ALA A 121 -2.36 -19.21 1.87
C ALA A 121 -3.50 -20.24 1.69
N GLN A 122 -3.44 -21.03 0.61
CA GLN A 122 -4.43 -22.06 0.29
C GLN A 122 -4.45 -23.20 1.34
N ASP A 123 -3.31 -23.66 1.81
CA ASP A 123 -3.20 -24.68 2.87
C ASP A 123 -3.82 -24.20 4.20
N ARG A 124 -4.02 -22.89 4.37
CA ARG A 124 -4.72 -22.26 5.50
C ARG A 124 -6.20 -21.97 5.23
N GLY A 125 -6.72 -22.41 4.09
CA GLY A 125 -8.10 -22.19 3.69
C GLY A 125 -8.40 -20.80 3.18
N ALA A 126 -7.38 -19.98 2.88
CA ALA A 126 -7.57 -18.69 2.26
C ALA A 126 -7.91 -18.83 0.78
N THR A 127 -8.78 -17.95 0.28
CA THR A 127 -9.18 -17.88 -1.13
C THR A 127 -8.73 -16.58 -1.75
N LEU A 128 -8.39 -16.58 -3.04
CA LEU A 128 -8.04 -15.36 -3.77
C LEU A 128 -9.23 -14.41 -3.76
N ASP A 129 -9.02 -13.19 -3.23
CA ASP A 129 -10.01 -12.12 -3.16
C ASP A 129 -9.87 -11.20 -4.37
N HIS A 130 -8.69 -10.64 -4.57
CA HIS A 130 -8.34 -9.79 -5.71
C HIS A 130 -6.82 -9.81 -5.94
N SER A 131 -6.41 -9.16 -7.03
CA SER A 131 -5.00 -8.93 -7.33
C SER A 131 -4.76 -7.48 -7.70
N GLU A 132 -3.59 -6.94 -7.35
CA GLU A 132 -3.17 -5.58 -7.70
C GLU A 132 -1.84 -5.58 -8.44
N HIS A 133 -1.75 -4.73 -9.46
CA HIS A 133 -0.47 -4.38 -10.05
C HIS A 133 0.19 -3.27 -9.25
N ALA A 134 1.44 -3.47 -8.88
CA ALA A 134 2.31 -2.39 -8.41
C ALA A 134 3.04 -1.79 -9.60
N LEU A 135 2.91 -0.48 -9.78
CA LEU A 135 3.55 0.26 -10.86
C LEU A 135 4.57 1.26 -10.34
N VAL A 136 5.56 1.52 -11.15
CA VAL A 136 6.58 2.53 -10.87
C VAL A 136 6.83 3.42 -12.08
N LEU A 137 7.02 4.70 -11.81
CA LEU A 137 7.55 5.67 -12.76
C LEU A 137 9.01 5.95 -12.37
N LEU A 138 9.96 5.55 -13.21
CA LEU A 138 11.40 5.76 -13.02
C LEU A 138 11.91 6.93 -13.88
N ASP A 139 11.34 7.11 -15.05
CA ASP A 139 11.69 8.15 -16.00
C ASP A 139 10.86 9.42 -15.78
N ARG A 140 11.06 10.41 -16.63
CA ARG A 140 10.22 11.61 -16.64
C ARG A 140 8.81 11.22 -17.08
N PRO A 141 7.75 11.76 -16.45
CA PRO A 141 6.39 11.55 -16.93
C PRO A 141 6.24 12.09 -18.36
N SER A 142 5.30 11.50 -19.11
CA SER A 142 4.96 11.97 -20.46
C SER A 142 4.62 13.46 -20.44
N SER A 143 5.03 14.19 -21.45
CA SER A 143 4.64 15.60 -21.63
C SER A 143 3.23 15.72 -22.24
N GLY A 144 2.59 16.85 -22.07
CA GLY A 144 1.30 17.16 -22.65
C GLY A 144 0.75 18.50 -22.16
N PRO A 145 -0.29 19.04 -22.82
CA PRO A 145 -0.90 20.29 -22.39
C PRO A 145 -1.49 20.16 -20.98
N GLU A 146 -1.43 21.23 -20.22
CA GLU A 146 -2.16 21.39 -18.98
C GLU A 146 -3.52 22.02 -19.30
N ASP A 147 -4.58 21.51 -18.65
CA ASP A 147 -5.90 22.13 -18.76
C ASP A 147 -5.97 23.32 -17.78
N PRO A 148 -6.09 24.56 -18.26
CA PRO A 148 -6.13 25.73 -17.40
C PRO A 148 -7.39 25.79 -16.51
N GLN A 149 -8.41 25.02 -16.80
CA GLN A 149 -9.60 24.91 -15.97
C GLN A 149 -9.45 23.90 -14.82
N VAL A 150 -8.39 23.08 -14.83
CA VAL A 150 -8.11 22.10 -13.78
C VAL A 150 -7.14 22.69 -12.77
N GLY A 151 -7.62 22.94 -11.56
CA GLY A 151 -6.85 23.39 -10.41
C GLY A 151 -6.42 22.22 -9.51
N LEU A 152 -5.29 22.40 -8.81
CA LEU A 152 -4.84 21.52 -7.73
C LEU A 152 -4.56 22.38 -6.52
N ARG A 153 -5.19 22.09 -5.39
CA ARG A 153 -4.87 22.71 -4.11
C ARG A 153 -4.73 21.67 -3.00
N ARG A 154 -3.95 22.01 -1.98
CA ARG A 154 -3.89 21.16 -0.78
C ARG A 154 -5.26 21.11 -0.12
N ALA A 155 -5.73 19.90 0.18
CA ALA A 155 -6.90 19.69 1.01
C ALA A 155 -6.58 19.99 2.47
N VAL A 156 -7.54 20.56 3.17
CA VAL A 156 -7.48 20.90 4.59
C VAL A 156 -8.56 20.12 5.36
N PRO A 157 -8.52 20.03 6.70
CA PRO A 157 -9.53 19.30 7.48
C PRO A 157 -10.98 19.68 7.16
N ALA A 158 -11.25 20.95 6.78
CA ALA A 158 -12.57 21.40 6.37
C ALA A 158 -13.08 20.72 5.07
N ASP A 159 -12.18 20.16 4.25
CA ASP A 159 -12.52 19.44 3.02
C ASP A 159 -12.88 17.97 3.26
N ALA A 160 -12.79 17.46 4.50
CA ALA A 160 -12.93 16.04 4.81
C ALA A 160 -14.22 15.42 4.24
N ALA A 161 -15.34 16.11 4.34
CA ALA A 161 -16.62 15.63 3.80
C ALA A 161 -16.58 15.46 2.26
N VAL A 162 -15.99 16.43 1.56
CA VAL A 162 -15.87 16.40 0.09
C VAL A 162 -14.92 15.29 -0.35
N VAL A 163 -13.75 15.18 0.30
CA VAL A 163 -12.79 14.12 0.00
C VAL A 163 -13.38 12.73 0.28
N THR A 164 -14.12 12.57 1.39
CA THR A 164 -14.83 11.32 1.70
C THR A 164 -15.80 10.96 0.59
N ALA A 165 -16.65 11.88 0.15
CA ALA A 165 -17.63 11.63 -0.90
C ALA A 165 -16.96 11.22 -2.23
N LEU A 166 -15.84 11.86 -2.61
CA LEU A 166 -15.07 11.52 -3.80
C LEU A 166 -14.45 10.11 -3.72
N LEU A 167 -13.91 9.74 -2.54
CA LEU A 167 -13.34 8.42 -2.32
C LEU A 167 -14.42 7.32 -2.29
N GLU A 168 -15.55 7.58 -1.64
CA GLU A 168 -16.69 6.65 -1.62
C GLU A 168 -17.27 6.42 -3.01
N ALA A 169 -17.41 7.48 -3.82
CA ALA A 169 -17.87 7.37 -5.21
C ALA A 169 -16.91 6.55 -6.08
N ALA A 170 -15.60 6.63 -5.84
CA ALA A 170 -14.59 5.93 -6.61
C ALA A 170 -14.32 4.50 -6.13
N PHE A 171 -14.33 4.26 -4.81
CA PHE A 171 -13.88 2.99 -4.21
C PHE A 171 -14.98 2.23 -3.48
N GLY A 172 -16.17 2.81 -3.32
CA GLY A 172 -17.33 2.16 -2.71
C GLY A 172 -17.26 1.98 -1.19
N HIS A 173 -16.28 2.57 -0.52
CA HIS A 173 -16.12 2.49 0.94
C HIS A 173 -15.55 3.80 1.53
N PRO A 174 -15.88 4.13 2.80
CA PRO A 174 -15.35 5.31 3.45
C PRO A 174 -13.85 5.20 3.73
N ALA A 175 -13.18 6.36 3.82
CA ALA A 175 -11.78 6.47 4.23
C ALA A 175 -11.74 6.85 5.73
N PRO A 176 -11.54 5.90 6.65
CA PRO A 176 -11.47 6.20 8.08
C PRO A 176 -10.21 7.02 8.41
N GLY A 177 -10.31 7.87 9.43
CA GLY A 177 -9.17 8.70 9.87
C GLY A 177 -8.77 9.83 8.91
N LEU A 178 -9.65 10.16 7.95
CA LEU A 178 -9.34 11.16 6.92
C LEU A 178 -9.08 12.55 7.51
N TYR A 179 -9.81 12.93 8.56
CA TYR A 179 -9.64 14.25 9.18
C TYR A 179 -8.23 14.43 9.76
N GLU A 180 -7.74 13.44 10.51
CA GLU A 180 -6.41 13.41 11.08
C GLU A 180 -5.33 13.36 9.98
N GLN A 181 -5.60 12.60 8.93
CA GLN A 181 -4.72 12.51 7.77
C GLN A 181 -4.60 13.85 7.04
N LEU A 182 -5.70 14.59 6.85
CA LEU A 182 -5.68 15.93 6.24
C LEU A 182 -4.98 16.97 7.11
N ALA A 183 -4.92 16.76 8.42
CA ALA A 183 -4.18 17.60 9.36
C ALA A 183 -2.69 17.27 9.42
N SER A 184 -2.26 16.12 8.87
CA SER A 184 -0.87 15.67 8.89
C SER A 184 0.01 16.52 7.97
N GLU A 185 1.22 16.85 8.42
CA GLU A 185 2.22 17.50 7.58
C GLU A 185 3.01 16.51 6.70
N ASN A 186 3.04 15.24 7.10
CA ASN A 186 3.83 14.19 6.44
C ASN A 186 3.14 13.64 5.18
N GLU A 187 1.83 13.79 5.08
CA GLU A 187 1.03 13.36 3.94
C GLU A 187 0.37 14.55 3.27
N ARG A 188 0.27 14.51 1.98
CA ARG A 188 -0.26 15.61 1.18
C ARG A 188 -1.42 15.12 0.33
N THR A 189 -2.64 15.40 0.76
CA THR A 189 -3.83 15.19 -0.06
C THR A 189 -4.11 16.46 -0.84
N LEU A 190 -4.31 16.33 -2.15
CA LEU A 190 -4.72 17.42 -3.03
C LEU A 190 -6.17 17.20 -3.47
N LEU A 191 -6.94 18.26 -3.49
CA LEU A 191 -8.19 18.35 -4.21
C LEU A 191 -7.95 18.75 -5.65
N VAL A 192 -8.64 18.09 -6.55
CA VAL A 192 -8.72 18.42 -7.98
C VAL A 192 -9.99 19.23 -8.19
N GLU A 193 -9.86 20.41 -8.74
CA GLU A 193 -10.99 21.30 -9.03
C GLU A 193 -11.09 21.53 -10.55
N ALA A 194 -12.30 21.43 -11.08
CA ALA A 194 -12.60 21.83 -12.45
C ALA A 194 -13.58 23.01 -12.43
N ALA A 195 -13.16 24.15 -12.99
CA ALA A 195 -13.93 25.38 -12.96
C ALA A 195 -14.39 25.79 -11.53
N GLY A 196 -13.56 25.55 -10.53
CA GLY A 196 -13.84 25.84 -9.12
C GLY A 196 -14.70 24.81 -8.38
N THR A 197 -15.10 23.73 -9.03
CA THR A 197 -15.85 22.62 -8.41
C THR A 197 -14.89 21.48 -8.05
N PRO A 198 -14.88 20.95 -6.81
CA PRO A 198 -14.12 19.76 -6.48
C PRO A 198 -14.62 18.54 -7.27
N VAL A 199 -13.73 17.92 -8.06
CA VAL A 199 -14.08 16.80 -8.95
C VAL A 199 -13.15 15.60 -8.78
N GLY A 200 -12.19 15.68 -7.86
CA GLY A 200 -11.30 14.56 -7.59
C GLY A 200 -10.35 14.81 -6.43
N THR A 201 -9.62 13.80 -6.08
CA THR A 201 -8.63 13.83 -5.01
C THR A 201 -7.44 12.94 -5.37
N ILE A 202 -6.27 13.27 -4.83
CA ILE A 202 -5.05 12.47 -4.95
C ILE A 202 -4.19 12.67 -3.71
N ARG A 203 -3.73 11.59 -3.09
CA ARG A 203 -2.85 11.62 -1.93
C ARG A 203 -1.43 11.25 -2.32
N LEU A 204 -0.49 12.00 -1.79
CA LEU A 204 0.93 11.89 -2.06
C LEU A 204 1.69 11.64 -0.77
N THR A 205 2.60 10.68 -0.80
CA THR A 205 3.56 10.44 0.29
C THR A 205 4.98 10.60 -0.22
N ARG A 206 5.92 10.90 0.69
CA ARG A 206 7.35 10.95 0.36
C ARG A 206 8.19 10.32 1.45
N ARG A 207 9.18 9.52 1.04
CA ARG A 207 10.21 8.98 1.90
C ARG A 207 11.54 8.95 1.14
N GLY A 208 12.44 9.85 1.52
CA GLY A 208 13.70 9.99 0.81
C GLY A 208 13.51 10.37 -0.67
N ASP A 209 14.02 9.56 -1.57
CA ASP A 209 13.88 9.70 -3.01
C ASP A 209 12.72 8.90 -3.62
N ALA A 210 11.90 8.25 -2.79
CA ALA A 210 10.68 7.58 -3.20
C ALA A 210 9.44 8.42 -2.89
N ALA A 211 8.44 8.36 -3.75
CA ALA A 211 7.12 8.93 -3.55
C ALA A 211 6.03 7.89 -3.86
N GLY A 212 4.88 8.00 -3.22
CA GLY A 212 3.71 7.19 -3.47
C GLY A 212 2.50 8.03 -3.87
N VAL A 213 1.68 7.49 -4.74
CA VAL A 213 0.37 8.04 -5.15
C VAL A 213 -0.71 7.10 -4.66
N TYR A 214 -1.64 7.61 -3.86
CA TYR A 214 -2.71 6.84 -3.24
C TYR A 214 -4.04 7.58 -3.36
N GLY A 215 -5.16 6.85 -3.26
CA GLY A 215 -6.50 7.43 -3.23
C GLY A 215 -6.73 8.41 -4.39
N PHE A 216 -6.22 8.09 -5.58
CA PHE A 216 -6.43 8.91 -6.76
C PHE A 216 -7.80 8.61 -7.35
N ALA A 217 -8.69 9.57 -7.22
CA ALA A 217 -10.07 9.48 -7.66
C ALA A 217 -10.46 10.70 -8.48
N VAL A 218 -11.22 10.49 -9.54
CA VAL A 218 -11.96 11.52 -10.28
C VAL A 218 -13.42 11.10 -10.27
N ASP A 219 -14.30 12.04 -9.90
CA ASP A 219 -15.75 11.86 -9.91
C ASP A 219 -16.20 11.22 -11.25
N PRO A 220 -17.01 10.15 -11.22
CA PRO A 220 -17.48 9.46 -12.42
C PRO A 220 -18.09 10.39 -13.48
N ASP A 221 -18.82 11.42 -13.08
CA ASP A 221 -19.43 12.40 -13.99
C ASP A 221 -18.39 13.30 -14.71
N TRP A 222 -17.15 13.32 -14.21
CA TRP A 222 -16.03 14.09 -14.74
C TRP A 222 -14.96 13.23 -15.42
N GLN A 223 -15.12 11.92 -15.43
CA GLN A 223 -14.20 11.02 -16.11
C GLN A 223 -14.30 11.14 -17.64
N GLY A 224 -13.34 10.58 -18.36
CA GLY A 224 -13.30 10.63 -19.84
C GLY A 224 -12.91 11.98 -20.44
N ARG A 225 -12.71 13.04 -19.64
CA ARG A 225 -12.37 14.40 -20.08
C ARG A 225 -10.85 14.71 -20.04
N GLY A 226 -10.02 13.73 -19.75
CA GLY A 226 -8.55 13.92 -19.66
C GLY A 226 -8.03 14.45 -18.31
N ILE A 227 -8.93 14.82 -17.38
CA ILE A 227 -8.57 15.39 -16.05
C ILE A 227 -7.57 14.50 -15.31
N GLY A 228 -7.86 13.20 -15.19
CA GLY A 228 -7.00 12.27 -14.49
C GLY A 228 -5.57 12.22 -15.06
N ARG A 229 -5.42 12.25 -16.39
CA ARG A 229 -4.10 12.24 -17.03
C ARG A 229 -3.35 13.55 -16.81
N ASP A 230 -4.03 14.68 -16.90
CA ASP A 230 -3.43 15.99 -16.64
C ASP A 230 -2.94 16.08 -15.20
N VAL A 231 -3.79 15.78 -14.23
CA VAL A 231 -3.47 15.77 -12.80
C VAL A 231 -2.28 14.86 -12.50
N LEU A 232 -2.31 13.62 -12.97
CA LEU A 232 -1.24 12.64 -12.69
C LEU A 232 0.11 13.12 -13.25
N ARG A 233 0.14 13.64 -14.48
CA ARG A 233 1.35 14.22 -15.07
C ARG A 233 1.91 15.36 -14.24
N ARG A 234 1.07 16.34 -13.90
CA ARG A 234 1.48 17.53 -13.10
C ARG A 234 2.03 17.11 -11.75
N VAL A 235 1.35 16.20 -11.06
CA VAL A 235 1.80 15.67 -9.76
C VAL A 235 3.12 14.92 -9.89
N CYS A 236 3.29 14.09 -10.93
CA CYS A 236 4.55 13.38 -11.16
C CYS A 236 5.69 14.35 -11.48
N HIS A 237 5.45 15.41 -12.28
CA HIS A 237 6.44 16.46 -12.53
C HIS A 237 6.82 17.19 -11.25
N GLN A 238 5.84 17.53 -10.40
CA GLN A 238 6.07 18.16 -9.12
C GLN A 238 6.94 17.29 -8.21
N LEU A 239 6.57 16.02 -8.02
CA LEU A 239 7.31 15.06 -7.19
C LEU A 239 8.76 14.88 -7.70
N ARG A 240 8.98 14.87 -9.02
CA ARG A 240 10.31 14.85 -9.62
C ARG A 240 11.09 16.12 -9.31
N GLY A 241 10.47 17.29 -9.44
CA GLY A 241 11.06 18.57 -9.06
C GLY A 241 11.45 18.65 -7.59
N GLU A 242 10.70 17.98 -6.72
CA GLU A 242 10.99 17.83 -5.30
C GLU A 242 12.06 16.76 -5.01
N GLY A 243 12.62 16.08 -6.02
CA GLY A 243 13.73 15.12 -5.90
C GLY A 243 13.31 13.66 -5.80
N ALA A 244 12.03 13.30 -6.05
CA ALA A 244 11.64 11.90 -6.10
C ALA A 244 12.27 11.22 -7.34
N ARG A 245 12.98 10.11 -7.12
CA ARG A 245 13.56 9.28 -8.18
C ARG A 245 12.66 8.11 -8.57
N ARG A 246 11.77 7.72 -7.67
CA ARG A 246 10.78 6.65 -7.88
C ARG A 246 9.43 7.16 -7.44
N ILE A 247 8.41 6.99 -8.29
CA ILE A 247 7.02 7.29 -7.92
C ILE A 247 6.25 5.99 -8.11
N GLY A 248 5.66 5.47 -7.03
CA GLY A 248 4.92 4.20 -7.03
C GLY A 248 3.43 4.41 -6.86
N LEU A 249 2.64 3.47 -7.36
CA LEU A 249 1.21 3.34 -7.11
C LEU A 249 0.78 1.88 -7.28
N GLU A 250 -0.43 1.58 -6.83
CA GLU A 250 -1.05 0.28 -6.98
C GLU A 250 -2.41 0.44 -7.67
N VAL A 251 -2.80 -0.59 -8.43
CA VAL A 251 -4.08 -0.62 -9.15
C VAL A 251 -4.61 -2.05 -9.24
N ALA A 252 -5.89 -2.23 -9.01
CA ALA A 252 -6.55 -3.52 -9.20
C ALA A 252 -6.35 -4.02 -10.65
N VAL A 253 -6.06 -5.30 -10.80
CA VAL A 253 -5.74 -5.94 -12.11
C VAL A 253 -6.90 -5.78 -13.10
N ASP A 254 -8.14 -5.80 -12.61
CA ASP A 254 -9.36 -5.64 -13.41
C ASP A 254 -9.70 -4.17 -13.75
N ASN A 255 -8.97 -3.19 -13.18
CA ASN A 255 -9.15 -1.77 -13.50
C ASN A 255 -8.32 -1.35 -14.72
N GLU A 256 -8.68 -1.87 -15.90
CA GLU A 256 -7.99 -1.59 -17.17
C GLU A 256 -7.96 -0.09 -17.50
N SER A 257 -9.01 0.66 -17.13
CA SER A 257 -9.10 2.09 -17.38
C SER A 257 -8.03 2.88 -16.63
N ALA A 258 -7.87 2.59 -15.33
CA ALA A 258 -6.83 3.21 -14.51
C ALA A 258 -5.43 2.74 -14.95
N LEU A 259 -5.25 1.46 -15.27
CA LEU A 259 -3.99 0.93 -15.79
C LEU A 259 -3.58 1.65 -17.08
N GLY A 260 -4.54 1.85 -18.02
CA GLY A 260 -4.32 2.60 -19.25
C GLY A 260 -3.95 4.06 -19.00
N LEU A 261 -4.55 4.70 -17.98
CA LEU A 261 -4.18 6.03 -17.55
C LEU A 261 -2.72 6.07 -17.05
N TYR A 262 -2.35 5.18 -16.14
CA TYR A 262 -1.01 5.16 -15.52
C TYR A 262 0.08 4.86 -16.54
N THR A 263 -0.12 3.86 -17.39
CA THR A 263 0.83 3.51 -18.46
C THR A 263 1.00 4.63 -19.47
N SER A 264 -0.07 5.40 -19.78
CA SER A 264 0.01 6.57 -20.66
C SER A 264 0.87 7.72 -20.12
N VAL A 265 1.09 7.77 -18.82
CA VAL A 265 1.97 8.75 -18.16
C VAL A 265 3.42 8.25 -18.08
N GLY A 266 3.65 6.95 -18.26
CA GLY A 266 4.96 6.32 -18.28
C GLY A 266 5.21 5.35 -17.12
N PHE A 267 4.19 5.02 -16.33
CA PHE A 267 4.30 3.97 -15.31
C PHE A 267 4.44 2.60 -15.94
N THR A 268 5.22 1.74 -15.32
CA THR A 268 5.42 0.34 -15.72
C THR A 268 5.10 -0.59 -14.56
N ILE A 269 4.48 -1.74 -14.85
CA ILE A 269 4.21 -2.78 -13.86
C ILE A 269 5.54 -3.39 -13.41
N VAL A 270 5.77 -3.48 -12.11
CA VAL A 270 6.97 -4.12 -11.53
C VAL A 270 6.66 -5.45 -10.87
N THR A 271 5.44 -5.61 -10.33
CA THR A 271 4.96 -6.88 -9.78
C THR A 271 3.43 -6.89 -9.75
N THR A 272 2.87 -8.07 -9.58
CA THR A 272 1.46 -8.27 -9.22
C THR A 272 1.43 -8.90 -7.85
N GLU A 273 0.55 -8.43 -7.00
CA GLU A 273 0.33 -8.95 -5.66
C GLU A 273 -1.07 -9.54 -5.57
N ASP A 274 -1.15 -10.78 -5.09
CA ASP A 274 -2.40 -11.51 -4.87
C ASP A 274 -2.81 -11.39 -3.41
N TYR A 275 -4.06 -11.04 -3.18
CA TYR A 275 -4.64 -10.89 -1.85
C TYR A 275 -5.53 -12.09 -1.56
N TYR A 276 -5.08 -12.95 -0.65
CA TYR A 276 -5.81 -14.14 -0.23
C TYR A 276 -6.59 -13.86 1.05
N ALA A 277 -7.91 -13.89 0.96
CA ALA A 277 -8.82 -13.67 2.08
C ALA A 277 -8.90 -14.90 2.97
N LEU A 278 -8.66 -14.70 4.27
CA LEU A 278 -8.88 -15.68 5.33
C LEU A 278 -9.96 -15.16 6.28
N THR A 279 -11.06 -15.91 6.39
CA THR A 279 -12.12 -15.61 7.37
C THR A 279 -11.62 -15.93 8.78
N LEU A 280 -11.74 -14.98 9.66
CA LEU A 280 -11.19 -15.07 11.02
C LEU A 280 -12.25 -15.55 12.01
N GLY A 281 -13.26 -16.20 11.80
CA GLY A 281 -14.27 -16.68 12.77
C GLY A 281 -14.47 -15.79 13.99
N ALA A 282 -15.65 -15.69 14.54
CA ALA A 282 -15.84 -15.03 15.83
C ALA A 282 -14.99 -15.74 16.90
N LEU A 283 -14.45 -15.00 17.86
CA LEU A 283 -13.93 -15.58 19.10
C LEU A 283 -15.12 -16.23 19.82
N GLU A 284 -15.08 -17.56 19.98
CA GLU A 284 -16.03 -18.27 20.85
C GLU A 284 -15.89 -17.85 22.31
#